data_b984e5dfbf1b7ed3ae303fe5a83e93df
#
_entry.id   b984e5dfbf1b7ed3ae303fe5a83e93df
#
_cell.length_a   1.000
_cell.length_b   1.000
_cell.length_c   1.000
_cell.angle_alpha   90.00
_cell.angle_beta   90.00
_cell.angle_gamma   90.00
#
_symmetry.space_group_name_H-M   'P 1'
#
loop_
_entity.id
_entity.type
_entity.pdbx_description
1 polymer ?
#
loop_
_entity_poly.entity_id
_entity_poly.type
_entity_poly.pdbx_seq_one_letter_code
_entity_poly.pdbx_strand_id
1 'polypeptide(L)'
;MKINSLIAGICLFFSSLFSCQQKGDFKSVSVEDFSTLIANPEIQRLDVRTVAEYSESHIPKSININVLDKTFAEIADSTLQKDKPVALYCRSGKRSKKAAAILSEKGYKVIELGKGFNAWQAAGKEIEH
;
A
#
# COMPACT_ATOMS: atom_id res chain seq x y z
N MET A 1 -25.39 -6.22 31.52
CA MET A 1 -25.06 -4.87 31.06
C MET A 1 -23.56 -4.62 31.06
N LYS A 2 -22.90 -4.79 32.18
CA LYS A 2 -21.45 -4.59 32.25
C LYS A 2 -20.68 -5.57 31.40
N ILE A 3 -21.14 -6.81 31.32
CA ILE A 3 -20.52 -7.87 30.53
C ILE A 3 -20.58 -7.51 29.06
N ASN A 4 -21.71 -7.00 28.61
CA ASN A 4 -21.88 -6.62 27.21
C ASN A 4 -20.93 -5.48 26.83
N SER A 5 -20.74 -4.53 27.76
CA SER A 5 -19.82 -3.42 27.51
C SER A 5 -18.38 -3.89 27.39
N LEU A 6 -18.01 -4.89 28.23
CA LEU A 6 -16.67 -5.47 28.17
C LEU A 6 -16.43 -6.22 26.84
N ILE A 7 -17.44 -6.99 26.42
CA ILE A 7 -17.36 -7.73 25.17
C ILE A 7 -17.23 -6.75 24.00
N ALA A 8 -18.05 -5.70 24.02
CA ALA A 8 -17.98 -4.67 22.99
C ALA A 8 -16.59 -4.01 22.96
N GLY A 9 -16.01 -3.76 24.13
CA GLY A 9 -14.66 -3.21 24.22
C GLY A 9 -13.61 -4.11 23.62
N ILE A 10 -13.71 -5.40 23.87
CA ILE A 10 -12.77 -6.38 23.34
C ILE A 10 -12.91 -6.46 21.81
N CYS A 11 -14.14 -6.50 21.31
CA CYS A 11 -14.36 -6.50 19.87
C CYS A 11 -13.78 -5.28 19.20
N LEU A 12 -13.94 -4.11 19.81
CA LEU A 12 -13.36 -2.89 19.29
C LEU A 12 -11.85 -2.95 19.25
N PHE A 13 -11.24 -3.55 20.27
CA PHE A 13 -9.80 -3.70 20.33
C PHE A 13 -9.27 -4.55 19.19
N PHE A 14 -9.87 -5.69 18.92
CA PHE A 14 -9.48 -6.56 17.79
C PHE A 14 -9.74 -5.88 16.46
N SER A 15 -10.88 -5.23 16.33
CA SER A 15 -11.23 -4.52 15.11
C SER A 15 -10.23 -3.42 14.80
N SER A 16 -9.65 -2.79 15.82
CA SER A 16 -8.73 -1.68 15.60
C SER A 16 -7.45 -2.09 14.86
N LEU A 17 -7.09 -3.37 14.85
CA LEU A 17 -5.93 -3.83 14.11
C LEU A 17 -6.15 -3.75 12.60
N PHE A 18 -7.40 -3.89 12.14
CA PHE A 18 -7.75 -3.87 10.71
C PHE A 18 -8.74 -2.78 10.37
N SER A 19 -9.68 -2.53 11.27
CA SER A 19 -10.82 -1.66 11.00
C SER A 19 -10.63 -0.23 11.46
N CYS A 20 -9.56 0.06 12.20
CA CYS A 20 -9.30 1.45 12.57
C CYS A 20 -8.82 2.26 11.38
N GLN A 21 -8.40 1.60 10.31
CA GLN A 21 -8.11 2.27 9.05
C GLN A 21 -9.44 2.61 8.39
N GLN A 22 -9.83 3.87 8.48
CA GLN A 22 -11.04 4.37 7.87
C GLN A 22 -10.80 4.66 6.40
N LYS A 23 -11.89 4.85 5.67
CA LYS A 23 -11.82 5.24 4.27
C LYS A 23 -11.01 6.53 4.14
N GLY A 24 -10.01 6.51 3.28
CA GLY A 24 -9.09 7.62 3.11
C GLY A 24 -7.81 7.53 3.91
N ASP A 25 -7.74 6.62 4.88
CA ASP A 25 -6.56 6.42 5.70
C ASP A 25 -5.67 5.33 5.11
N PHE A 26 -4.38 5.47 5.31
CA PHE A 26 -3.40 4.46 4.92
C PHE A 26 -2.26 4.45 5.93
N LYS A 27 -1.41 3.44 5.85
CA LYS A 27 -0.27 3.28 6.75
C LYS A 27 1.02 3.44 5.98
N SER A 28 1.92 4.28 6.48
CA SER A 28 3.28 4.41 5.94
C SER A 28 4.22 3.55 6.78
N VAL A 29 5.04 2.75 6.14
CA VAL A 29 5.93 1.82 6.84
C VAL A 29 7.38 1.97 6.36
N SER A 30 8.29 1.40 7.15
CA SER A 30 9.73 1.34 6.84
C SER A 30 10.00 0.32 5.73
N VAL A 31 11.22 0.36 5.19
CA VAL A 31 11.68 -0.64 4.22
C VAL A 31 11.58 -2.05 4.80
N GLU A 32 12.00 -2.23 6.06
CA GLU A 32 11.97 -3.56 6.68
C GLU A 32 10.55 -4.09 6.84
N ASP A 33 9.63 -3.25 7.31
CA ASP A 33 8.24 -3.65 7.44
C ASP A 33 7.60 -3.92 6.08
N PHE A 34 7.90 -3.08 5.10
CA PHE A 34 7.39 -3.27 3.75
C PHE A 34 7.88 -4.59 3.17
N SER A 35 9.17 -4.89 3.34
CA SER A 35 9.79 -6.13 2.87
C SER A 35 9.11 -7.35 3.49
N THR A 36 8.82 -7.29 4.79
CA THR A 36 8.13 -8.37 5.50
C THR A 36 6.70 -8.54 4.97
N LEU A 37 5.99 -7.44 4.79
CA LEU A 37 4.61 -7.47 4.32
C LEU A 37 4.48 -8.08 2.93
N ILE A 38 5.33 -7.66 1.98
CA ILE A 38 5.22 -8.13 0.60
C ILE A 38 5.69 -9.58 0.41
N ALA A 39 6.29 -10.18 1.43
CA ALA A 39 6.57 -11.61 1.40
C ALA A 39 5.28 -12.44 1.36
N ASN A 40 4.17 -11.87 1.84
CA ASN A 40 2.86 -12.50 1.76
C ASN A 40 2.30 -12.34 0.34
N PRO A 41 2.08 -13.45 -0.39
CA PRO A 41 1.59 -13.37 -1.78
C PRO A 41 0.18 -12.82 -1.92
N GLU A 42 -0.58 -12.72 -0.82
CA GLU A 42 -1.92 -12.12 -0.84
C GLU A 42 -1.88 -10.59 -0.90
N ILE A 43 -0.72 -9.99 -0.70
CA ILE A 43 -0.57 -8.54 -0.76
C ILE A 43 -0.14 -8.13 -2.16
N GLN A 44 -0.92 -7.27 -2.79
CA GLN A 44 -0.67 -6.77 -4.13
C GLN A 44 0.41 -5.71 -4.09
N ARG A 45 1.41 -5.79 -4.98
CA ARG A 45 2.52 -4.83 -5.04
C ARG A 45 2.27 -3.85 -6.16
N LEU A 46 2.27 -2.57 -5.85
CA LEU A 46 1.93 -1.53 -6.81
C LEU A 46 3.01 -0.45 -6.85
N ASP A 47 3.63 -0.29 -8.01
CA ASP A 47 4.56 0.80 -8.30
C ASP A 47 3.78 1.93 -8.95
N VAL A 48 3.70 3.09 -8.28
CA VAL A 48 2.90 4.21 -8.80
C VAL A 48 3.76 5.27 -9.52
N ARG A 49 4.99 4.91 -9.87
CA ARG A 49 5.89 5.78 -10.62
C ARG A 49 5.57 5.76 -12.11
N THR A 50 6.31 6.51 -12.89
CA THR A 50 6.18 6.51 -14.35
C THR A 50 6.65 5.16 -14.91
N VAL A 51 6.21 4.85 -16.13
CA VAL A 51 6.61 3.63 -16.82
C VAL A 51 8.13 3.61 -17.08
N ALA A 52 8.72 4.77 -17.32
CA ALA A 52 10.17 4.87 -17.54
C ALA A 52 10.95 4.48 -16.28
N GLU A 53 10.53 4.98 -15.12
CA GLU A 53 11.16 4.62 -13.85
C GLU A 53 11.01 3.12 -13.58
N TYR A 54 9.82 2.59 -13.76
CA TYR A 54 9.53 1.17 -13.56
C TYR A 54 10.39 0.28 -14.47
N SER A 55 10.51 0.65 -15.74
CA SER A 55 11.27 -0.11 -16.73
C SER A 55 12.75 -0.15 -16.41
N GLU A 56 13.27 0.89 -15.77
CA GLU A 56 14.67 0.94 -15.36
C GLU A 56 14.95 -0.09 -14.26
N SER A 57 14.16 -0.05 -13.20
CA SER A 57 14.18 -1.07 -12.14
C SER A 57 12.98 -0.88 -11.23
N HIS A 58 12.55 -1.96 -10.59
CA HIS A 58 11.39 -1.93 -9.69
C HIS A 58 11.47 -3.08 -8.68
N ILE A 59 10.62 -3.02 -7.67
CA ILE A 59 10.49 -4.11 -6.71
C ILE A 59 9.88 -5.31 -7.42
N PRO A 60 10.47 -6.52 -7.27
CA PRO A 60 9.98 -7.70 -7.98
C PRO A 60 8.49 -7.93 -7.82
N LYS A 61 7.85 -8.37 -8.90
CA LYS A 61 6.41 -8.72 -8.94
C LYS A 61 5.49 -7.52 -8.73
N SER A 62 5.98 -6.29 -8.83
CA SER A 62 5.10 -5.13 -8.73
C SER A 62 4.44 -4.83 -10.06
N ILE A 63 3.20 -4.36 -9.98
CA ILE A 63 2.41 -3.88 -11.11
C ILE A 63 2.66 -2.38 -11.20
N ASN A 64 2.80 -1.83 -12.40
CA ASN A 64 2.99 -0.39 -12.56
C ASN A 64 1.70 0.29 -13.01
N ILE A 65 1.25 1.27 -12.22
CA ILE A 65 0.17 2.17 -12.60
C ILE A 65 0.58 3.57 -12.17
N ASN A 66 0.85 4.43 -13.13
CA ASN A 66 1.37 5.78 -12.86
C ASN A 66 0.31 6.68 -12.22
N VAL A 67 0.56 7.15 -10.99
CA VAL A 67 -0.40 8.00 -10.27
C VAL A 67 -0.58 9.38 -10.93
N LEU A 68 0.36 9.79 -11.78
CA LEU A 68 0.26 11.07 -12.50
C LEU A 68 -0.72 10.97 -13.67
N ASP A 69 -1.11 9.77 -14.07
CA ASP A 69 -2.10 9.55 -15.11
C ASP A 69 -3.49 9.93 -14.56
N LYS A 70 -4.23 10.70 -15.35
CA LYS A 70 -5.58 11.12 -14.95
C LYS A 70 -6.54 9.95 -14.74
N THR A 71 -6.27 8.82 -15.41
CA THR A 71 -7.09 7.63 -15.30
C THR A 71 -6.57 6.64 -14.25
N PHE A 72 -5.66 7.09 -13.37
CA PHE A 72 -5.06 6.22 -12.35
C PHE A 72 -6.10 5.42 -11.58
N ALA A 73 -7.12 6.09 -11.05
CA ALA A 73 -8.14 5.45 -10.22
C ALA A 73 -8.92 4.38 -10.99
N GLU A 74 -9.26 4.67 -12.24
CA GLU A 74 -10.00 3.73 -13.08
C GLU A 74 -9.17 2.51 -13.46
N ILE A 75 -7.90 2.73 -13.81
CA ILE A 75 -6.98 1.64 -14.13
C ILE A 75 -6.76 0.76 -12.89
N ALA A 76 -6.59 1.38 -11.74
CA ALA A 76 -6.42 0.65 -10.48
C ALA A 76 -7.63 -0.24 -10.20
N ASP A 77 -8.85 0.29 -10.36
CA ASP A 77 -10.07 -0.47 -10.12
C ASP A 77 -10.21 -1.67 -11.06
N SER A 78 -9.73 -1.55 -12.29
CA SER A 78 -9.79 -2.66 -13.24
C SER A 78 -8.65 -3.68 -13.07
N THR A 79 -7.63 -3.33 -12.31
CA THR A 79 -6.41 -4.14 -12.16
C THR A 79 -6.30 -4.79 -10.78
N LEU A 80 -6.66 -4.05 -9.73
CA LEU A 80 -6.48 -4.49 -8.34
C LEU A 80 -7.73 -5.15 -7.80
N GLN A 81 -7.52 -5.99 -6.78
CA GLN A 81 -8.61 -6.64 -6.04
C GLN A 81 -8.82 -5.91 -4.72
N LYS A 82 -10.06 -5.50 -4.44
CA LYS A 82 -10.37 -4.74 -3.21
C LYS A 82 -10.33 -5.58 -1.95
N ASP A 83 -10.47 -6.87 -2.07
CA ASP A 83 -10.44 -7.80 -0.94
C ASP A 83 -9.01 -8.16 -0.50
N LYS A 84 -8.00 -7.64 -1.19
CA LYS A 84 -6.59 -7.88 -0.86
C LYS A 84 -5.88 -6.56 -0.60
N PRO A 85 -5.02 -6.50 0.44
CA PRO A 85 -4.27 -5.26 0.70
C PRO A 85 -3.36 -4.89 -0.47
N VAL A 86 -3.10 -3.61 -0.61
CA VAL A 86 -2.21 -3.06 -1.63
C VAL A 86 -1.01 -2.43 -0.93
N ALA A 87 0.18 -2.92 -1.26
CA ALA A 87 1.44 -2.33 -0.80
C ALA A 87 2.01 -1.54 -1.97
N LEU A 88 2.08 -0.21 -1.83
CA LEU A 88 2.49 0.65 -2.93
C LEU A 88 3.67 1.55 -2.59
N TYR A 89 4.34 2.00 -3.62
CA TYR A 89 5.52 2.86 -3.46
C TYR A 89 5.72 3.75 -4.67
N CYS A 90 6.43 4.85 -4.44
CA CYS A 90 6.97 5.67 -5.52
C CYS A 90 8.48 5.81 -5.32
N ARG A 91 9.09 6.86 -5.83
CA ARG A 91 10.53 7.05 -5.75
C ARG A 91 11.00 7.48 -4.34
N SER A 92 10.36 8.51 -3.79
CA SER A 92 10.79 9.13 -2.53
C SER A 92 9.70 9.20 -1.46
N GLY A 93 8.48 8.79 -1.78
CA GLY A 93 7.36 8.79 -0.85
C GLY A 93 6.34 9.90 -1.07
N LYS A 94 6.57 10.80 -2.01
CA LYS A 94 5.64 11.90 -2.25
C LYS A 94 4.42 11.49 -3.08
N ARG A 95 4.65 10.90 -4.25
CA ARG A 95 3.56 10.44 -5.12
C ARG A 95 2.79 9.28 -4.51
N SER A 96 3.48 8.43 -3.76
CA SER A 96 2.85 7.27 -3.12
C SER A 96 1.81 7.66 -2.09
N LYS A 97 2.02 8.77 -1.37
CA LYS A 97 1.03 9.25 -0.40
C LYS A 97 -0.24 9.72 -1.09
N LYS A 98 -0.10 10.35 -2.26
CA LYS A 98 -1.25 10.74 -3.07
C LYS A 98 -2.00 9.50 -3.58
N ALA A 99 -1.27 8.53 -4.12
CA ALA A 99 -1.86 7.29 -4.60
C ALA A 99 -2.57 6.54 -3.46
N ALA A 100 -1.93 6.47 -2.30
CA ALA A 100 -2.48 5.80 -1.13
C ALA A 100 -3.79 6.46 -0.69
N ALA A 101 -3.84 7.79 -0.68
CA ALA A 101 -5.05 8.52 -0.32
C ALA A 101 -6.18 8.23 -1.31
N ILE A 102 -5.88 8.24 -2.61
CA ILE A 102 -6.87 7.94 -3.65
C ILE A 102 -7.47 6.54 -3.46
N LEU A 103 -6.61 5.54 -3.32
CA LEU A 103 -7.05 4.15 -3.21
C LEU A 103 -7.75 3.86 -1.89
N SER A 104 -7.26 4.43 -0.79
CA SER A 104 -7.91 4.28 0.52
C SER A 104 -9.31 4.87 0.50
N GLU A 105 -9.48 6.01 -0.16
CA GLU A 105 -10.79 6.64 -0.31
C GLU A 105 -11.76 5.76 -1.07
N LYS A 106 -11.24 4.93 -1.98
CA LYS A 106 -12.05 4.01 -2.78
C LYS A 106 -12.32 2.67 -2.06
N GLY A 107 -11.81 2.52 -0.85
CA GLY A 107 -12.08 1.33 -0.04
C GLY A 107 -10.98 0.28 -0.04
N TYR A 108 -9.84 0.53 -0.66
CA TYR A 108 -8.70 -0.38 -0.60
C TYR A 108 -8.00 -0.24 0.75
N LYS A 109 -7.45 -1.33 1.25
CA LYS A 109 -6.54 -1.31 2.39
C LYS A 109 -5.14 -1.08 1.85
N VAL A 110 -4.52 0.02 2.23
CA VAL A 110 -3.27 0.46 1.62
C VAL A 110 -2.16 0.59 2.66
N ILE A 111 -1.01 0.04 2.30
CA ILE A 111 0.25 0.22 3.02
C ILE A 111 1.22 0.90 2.05
N GLU A 112 1.89 1.93 2.49
CA GLU A 112 2.74 2.74 1.65
C GLU A 112 4.19 2.69 2.16
N LEU A 113 5.15 2.49 1.25
CA LEU A 113 6.56 2.52 1.59
C LEU A 113 6.98 3.99 1.76
N GLY A 114 7.11 4.44 3.00
CA GLY A 114 7.20 5.84 3.34
C GLY A 114 8.32 6.63 2.68
N LYS A 115 9.49 6.00 2.48
CA LYS A 115 10.66 6.66 1.86
C LYS A 115 10.96 6.13 0.46
N GLY A 116 10.08 5.30 -0.06
CA GLY A 116 10.07 4.91 -1.46
C GLY A 116 11.21 4.03 -1.94
N PHE A 117 11.25 3.89 -3.25
CA PHE A 117 12.20 3.01 -3.93
C PHE A 117 13.67 3.41 -3.68
N ASN A 118 13.95 4.69 -3.49
CA ASN A 118 15.30 5.14 -3.14
C ASN A 118 15.79 4.47 -1.86
N ALA A 119 14.94 4.44 -0.83
CA ALA A 119 15.28 3.80 0.43
C ALA A 119 15.38 2.28 0.30
N TRP A 120 14.52 1.68 -0.52
CA TRP A 120 14.53 0.25 -0.82
C TRP A 120 15.88 -0.16 -1.41
N GLN A 121 16.34 0.57 -2.43
CA GLN A 121 17.64 0.32 -3.07
C GLN A 121 18.79 0.57 -2.10
N ALA A 122 18.74 1.64 -1.33
CA ALA A 122 19.79 1.98 -0.36
C ALA A 122 19.94 0.89 0.70
N ALA A 123 18.86 0.19 1.03
CA ALA A 123 18.87 -0.91 1.98
C ALA A 123 19.35 -2.24 1.35
N GLY A 124 19.68 -2.24 0.06
CA GLY A 124 20.17 -3.42 -0.63
C GLY A 124 19.12 -4.48 -0.90
N LYS A 125 17.84 -4.10 -0.90
CA LYS A 125 16.75 -5.04 -1.14
C LYS A 125 16.67 -5.43 -2.61
N GLU A 126 16.05 -6.56 -2.89
CA GLU A 126 15.94 -7.12 -4.22
C GLU A 126 15.18 -6.22 -5.18
N ILE A 127 15.71 -6.09 -6.41
CA ILE A 127 15.05 -5.36 -7.49
C ILE A 127 15.11 -6.21 -8.76
N GLU A 128 14.24 -5.88 -9.71
CA GLU A 128 14.31 -6.46 -11.05
C GLU A 128 14.19 -5.37 -12.10
N HIS A 129 14.64 -5.70 -13.31
CA HIS A 129 14.69 -4.74 -14.41
C HIS A 129 13.65 -5.04 -15.47
#